data_974eea8fe31167b016a0792920b1a81b
#
_entry.id   974eea8fe31167b016a0792920b1a81b
#
_cell.length_a   1.000
_cell.length_b   1.000
_cell.length_c   1.000
_cell.angle_alpha   90.00
_cell.angle_beta   90.00
_cell.angle_gamma   90.00
#
_symmetry.space_group_name_H-M   'P 1'
#
loop_
_entity.id
_entity.type
_entity.pdbx_description
1 polymer ?
#
loop_
_entity_poly.entity_id
_entity_poly.type
_entity_poly.pdbx_seq_one_letter_code
_entity_poly.pdbx_strand_id
1 'polypeptide(L)'
;VQTCALPILYKNSDRITHVLTAHEQGAAHAADGYARATGRTGVVLATSGPGATNLVTGIATAYMDSVPMVAFTGNVTTDGIGRDSFQEAYIEGITMPITKHNFTVRRVEELADTMRSAFRIAQSGRKGPVLVDIPKDVTAAVCEFTPKKPEPIRTVTTFNAEQVKWAADLINAAQRPLVYFGGGVRSAASCQPLRDLLHKAEIPATYTLMAAGVVPYGDPMNIGM
;
A
#
# COMPACT_ATOMS: atom_id res chain seq x y z
N VAL A 1 -17.96 -15.73 12.09
CA VAL A 1 -17.09 -15.27 10.99
C VAL A 1 -15.62 -15.10 11.41
N GLN A 2 -15.34 -14.75 12.67
CA GLN A 2 -13.95 -14.67 13.19
C GLN A 2 -13.19 -16.00 13.18
N THR A 3 -13.88 -17.12 12.98
CA THR A 3 -13.36 -18.43 13.37
C THR A 3 -12.50 -19.15 12.34
N CYS A 4 -12.48 -18.77 11.07
CA CYS A 4 -11.75 -19.53 10.07
C CYS A 4 -10.31 -19.04 9.85
N ALA A 5 -10.07 -17.74 9.81
CA ALA A 5 -8.73 -17.19 9.57
C ALA A 5 -7.83 -17.21 10.82
N LEU A 6 -8.34 -16.90 12.01
CA LEU A 6 -7.56 -16.89 13.26
C LEU A 6 -6.96 -18.26 13.61
N PRO A 7 -7.69 -19.40 13.55
CA PRO A 7 -7.10 -20.72 13.76
C PRO A 7 -6.01 -21.07 12.75
N ILE A 8 -6.13 -20.63 11.50
CA ILE A 8 -5.10 -20.84 10.47
C ILE A 8 -3.82 -20.07 10.84
N LEU A 9 -3.94 -18.80 11.21
CA LEU A 9 -2.81 -17.98 11.64
C LEU A 9 -2.17 -18.52 12.92
N TYR A 10 -2.97 -18.93 13.90
CA TYR A 10 -2.50 -19.52 15.15
C TYR A 10 -1.71 -20.81 14.91
N LYS A 11 -2.23 -21.71 14.07
CA LYS A 11 -1.54 -22.97 13.70
C LYS A 11 -0.24 -22.75 12.92
N ASN A 12 -0.03 -21.57 12.34
CA ASN A 12 1.16 -21.21 11.57
C ASN A 12 1.94 -20.05 12.24
N SER A 13 1.84 -19.91 13.55
CA SER A 13 2.50 -18.83 14.30
C SER A 13 4.04 -18.93 14.31
N ASP A 14 4.59 -20.10 13.98
CA ASP A 14 6.01 -20.32 13.71
C ASP A 14 6.47 -19.68 12.36
N ARG A 15 5.55 -19.42 11.45
CA ARG A 15 5.82 -18.90 10.09
C ARG A 15 5.31 -17.47 9.88
N ILE A 16 4.26 -17.08 10.59
CA ILE A 16 3.59 -15.79 10.46
C ILE A 16 3.45 -15.16 11.83
N THR A 17 4.08 -14.01 12.04
CA THR A 17 3.89 -13.23 13.26
C THR A 17 2.55 -12.51 13.20
N HIS A 18 1.63 -12.87 14.07
CA HIS A 18 0.31 -12.26 14.21
C HIS A 18 0.30 -11.31 15.40
N VAL A 19 -0.07 -10.05 15.17
CA VAL A 19 -0.24 -9.01 16.20
C VAL A 19 -1.72 -8.72 16.35
N LEU A 20 -2.29 -9.09 17.49
CA LEU A 20 -3.69 -8.80 17.81
C LEU A 20 -3.83 -7.37 18.32
N THR A 21 -4.79 -6.64 17.77
CA THR A 21 -5.17 -5.30 18.24
C THR A 21 -6.57 -5.33 18.86
N ALA A 22 -6.87 -4.38 19.73
CA ALA A 22 -8.19 -4.26 20.36
C ALA A 22 -9.26 -3.70 19.40
N HIS A 23 -8.85 -3.01 18.32
CA HIS A 23 -9.75 -2.41 17.33
C HIS A 23 -9.11 -2.49 15.94
N GLU A 24 -9.91 -2.78 14.91
CA GLU A 24 -9.43 -2.98 13.53
C GLU A 24 -8.83 -1.72 12.92
N GLN A 25 -9.32 -0.54 13.28
CA GLN A 25 -8.70 0.73 12.87
C GLN A 25 -7.26 0.83 13.38
N GLY A 26 -7.02 0.42 14.63
CA GLY A 26 -5.67 0.33 15.18
C GLY A 26 -4.77 -0.63 14.41
N ALA A 27 -5.32 -1.79 13.96
CA ALA A 27 -4.60 -2.73 13.11
C ALA A 27 -4.23 -2.12 11.75
N ALA A 28 -5.16 -1.40 11.12
CA ALA A 28 -4.92 -0.73 9.85
C ALA A 28 -3.83 0.35 9.97
N HIS A 29 -3.86 1.17 11.02
CA HIS A 29 -2.81 2.16 11.28
C HIS A 29 -1.46 1.52 11.66
N ALA A 30 -1.46 0.37 12.35
CA ALA A 30 -0.22 -0.37 12.60
C ALA A 30 0.39 -0.91 11.31
N ALA A 31 -0.43 -1.44 10.39
CA ALA A 31 0.02 -1.89 9.07
C ALA A 31 0.53 -0.70 8.22
N ASP A 32 -0.14 0.45 8.26
CA ASP A 32 0.31 1.69 7.62
C ASP A 32 1.67 2.15 8.17
N GLY A 33 1.81 2.22 9.49
CA GLY A 33 3.06 2.58 10.16
C GLY A 33 4.21 1.63 9.83
N TYR A 34 3.95 0.31 9.81
CA TYR A 34 4.91 -0.69 9.39
C TYR A 34 5.40 -0.46 7.95
N ALA A 35 4.46 -0.20 7.03
CA ALA A 35 4.82 0.03 5.64
C ALA A 35 5.62 1.32 5.44
N ARG A 36 5.32 2.38 6.18
CA ARG A 36 6.08 3.64 6.17
C ARG A 36 7.51 3.46 6.69
N ALA A 37 7.65 2.72 7.78
CA ALA A 37 8.96 2.52 8.43
C ALA A 37 9.88 1.57 7.65
N THR A 38 9.30 0.54 6.99
CA THR A 38 10.09 -0.54 6.38
C THR A 38 10.15 -0.49 4.86
N GLY A 39 9.24 0.27 4.22
CA GLY A 39 9.05 0.25 2.76
C GLY A 39 8.38 -1.04 2.24
N ARG A 40 8.05 -1.99 3.12
CA ARG A 40 7.36 -3.24 2.79
C ARG A 40 5.84 -3.04 2.80
N THR A 41 5.11 -4.01 2.25
CA THR A 41 3.64 -3.98 2.30
C THR A 41 3.14 -4.24 3.72
N GLY A 42 2.36 -3.32 4.27
CA GLY A 42 1.59 -3.56 5.50
C GLY A 42 0.47 -4.57 5.23
N VAL A 43 0.19 -5.42 6.20
CA VAL A 43 -0.88 -6.43 6.10
C VAL A 43 -1.81 -6.30 7.28
N VAL A 44 -3.11 -6.25 7.02
CA VAL A 44 -4.15 -6.23 8.03
C VAL A 44 -5.24 -7.22 7.69
N LEU A 45 -5.80 -7.84 8.72
CA LEU A 45 -6.90 -8.78 8.61
C LEU A 45 -8.04 -8.35 9.53
N ALA A 46 -9.28 -8.34 9.02
CA ALA A 46 -10.49 -8.09 9.79
C ALA A 46 -11.63 -9.05 9.41
N THR A 47 -12.57 -9.20 10.32
CA THR A 47 -13.80 -9.94 10.03
C THR A 47 -14.72 -9.15 9.09
N SER A 48 -15.80 -9.77 8.65
CA SER A 48 -16.84 -9.16 7.81
C SER A 48 -17.60 -8.03 8.53
N GLY A 49 -18.37 -7.28 7.78
CA GLY A 49 -19.28 -6.26 8.29
C GLY A 49 -18.53 -5.18 9.08
N PRO A 50 -18.84 -5.00 10.38
CA PRO A 50 -18.25 -3.93 11.19
C PRO A 50 -16.73 -4.02 11.30
N GLY A 51 -16.13 -5.22 11.28
CA GLY A 51 -14.68 -5.37 11.29
C GLY A 51 -14.06 -4.85 10.01
N ALA A 52 -14.62 -5.18 8.86
CA ALA A 52 -14.15 -4.67 7.57
C ALA A 52 -14.33 -3.15 7.45
N THR A 53 -15.49 -2.61 7.87
CA THR A 53 -15.74 -1.16 7.81
C THR A 53 -14.86 -0.36 8.76
N ASN A 54 -14.42 -0.93 9.87
CA ASN A 54 -13.46 -0.30 10.79
C ASN A 54 -12.05 -0.12 10.18
N LEU A 55 -11.73 -0.79 9.08
CA LEU A 55 -10.46 -0.58 8.36
C LEU A 55 -10.47 0.66 7.46
N VAL A 56 -11.63 1.22 7.12
CA VAL A 56 -11.79 2.25 6.08
C VAL A 56 -10.90 3.46 6.31
N THR A 57 -10.83 3.99 7.52
CA THR A 57 -9.99 5.15 7.85
C THR A 57 -8.52 4.85 7.58
N GLY A 58 -8.00 3.71 8.01
CA GLY A 58 -6.60 3.33 7.78
C GLY A 58 -6.29 3.07 6.31
N ILE A 59 -7.22 2.45 5.57
CA ILE A 59 -7.10 2.24 4.13
C ILE A 59 -7.08 3.59 3.40
N ALA A 60 -7.97 4.51 3.74
CA ALA A 60 -8.01 5.85 3.15
C ALA A 60 -6.70 6.62 3.40
N THR A 61 -6.16 6.57 4.63
CA THR A 61 -4.88 7.16 4.99
C THR A 61 -3.74 6.59 4.13
N ALA A 62 -3.67 5.28 4.00
CA ALA A 62 -2.66 4.60 3.18
C ALA A 62 -2.79 4.97 1.69
N TYR A 63 -4.03 5.12 1.19
CA TYR A 63 -4.28 5.51 -0.19
C TYR A 63 -3.81 6.93 -0.49
N MET A 64 -4.18 7.89 0.33
CA MET A 64 -3.82 9.29 0.16
C MET A 64 -2.30 9.50 0.16
N ASP A 65 -1.59 8.79 1.02
CA ASP A 65 -0.15 8.91 1.18
C ASP A 65 0.67 7.92 0.35
N SER A 66 0.01 7.14 -0.51
CA SER A 66 0.66 6.16 -1.39
C SER A 66 1.43 5.08 -0.63
N VAL A 67 0.86 4.59 0.48
CA VAL A 67 1.44 3.56 1.33
C VAL A 67 0.97 2.17 0.89
N PRO A 68 1.86 1.22 0.62
CA PRO A 68 1.45 -0.11 0.20
C PRO A 68 0.84 -0.90 1.37
N MET A 69 -0.38 -1.35 1.21
CA MET A 69 -1.12 -2.15 2.18
C MET A 69 -1.92 -3.24 1.48
N VAL A 70 -2.04 -4.40 2.08
CA VAL A 70 -3.03 -5.42 1.71
C VAL A 70 -3.95 -5.65 2.89
N ALA A 71 -5.22 -5.33 2.69
CA ALA A 71 -6.28 -5.55 3.67
C ALA A 71 -7.06 -6.81 3.30
N PHE A 72 -7.04 -7.81 4.17
CA PHE A 72 -7.87 -9.00 4.05
C PHE A 72 -9.12 -8.82 4.90
N THR A 73 -10.28 -8.99 4.28
CA THR A 73 -11.57 -8.97 4.98
C THR A 73 -12.27 -10.32 4.84
N GLY A 74 -12.96 -10.72 5.90
CA GLY A 74 -13.91 -11.81 5.79
C GLY A 74 -15.21 -11.33 5.16
N ASN A 75 -15.96 -12.26 4.57
CA ASN A 75 -17.32 -12.02 4.11
C ASN A 75 -18.24 -13.18 4.51
N VAL A 76 -19.53 -13.00 4.33
CA VAL A 76 -20.52 -14.08 4.40
C VAL A 76 -20.21 -15.17 3.37
N THR A 77 -20.94 -16.25 3.32
CA THR A 77 -20.75 -17.28 2.30
C THR A 77 -21.07 -16.74 0.90
N THR A 78 -20.49 -17.31 -0.13
CA THR A 78 -20.64 -16.84 -1.52
C THR A 78 -22.10 -16.77 -1.97
N ASP A 79 -22.95 -17.68 -1.51
CA ASP A 79 -24.40 -17.70 -1.77
C ASP A 79 -25.19 -16.69 -0.92
N GLY A 80 -24.60 -16.20 0.17
CA GLY A 80 -25.17 -15.19 1.06
C GLY A 80 -24.90 -13.75 0.64
N ILE A 81 -23.95 -13.53 -0.25
CA ILE A 81 -23.57 -12.18 -0.72
C ILE A 81 -24.74 -11.54 -1.49
N GLY A 82 -25.08 -10.29 -1.13
CA GLY A 82 -26.18 -9.52 -1.73
C GLY A 82 -27.57 -9.89 -1.20
N ARG A 83 -27.64 -10.55 -0.03
CA ARG A 83 -28.90 -10.98 0.60
C ARG A 83 -29.15 -10.36 1.98
N ASP A 84 -28.44 -9.30 2.30
CA ASP A 84 -28.49 -8.63 3.63
C ASP A 84 -28.25 -9.61 4.79
N SER A 85 -27.29 -10.51 4.59
CA SER A 85 -26.90 -11.51 5.57
C SER A 85 -26.30 -10.87 6.82
N PHE A 86 -26.32 -11.58 7.96
CA PHE A 86 -25.78 -11.05 9.22
C PHE A 86 -24.28 -10.67 9.08
N GLN A 87 -23.93 -9.45 9.43
CA GLN A 87 -22.60 -8.85 9.26
C GLN A 87 -22.10 -8.83 7.80
N GLU A 88 -23.00 -8.77 6.85
CA GLU A 88 -22.66 -8.44 5.47
C GLU A 88 -22.45 -6.93 5.33
N ALA A 89 -21.40 -6.55 4.61
CA ALA A 89 -21.19 -5.18 4.15
C ALA A 89 -20.58 -5.25 2.74
N TYR A 90 -21.06 -4.42 1.83
CA TYR A 90 -20.47 -4.31 0.50
C TYR A 90 -19.13 -3.54 0.58
N ILE A 91 -18.16 -4.20 1.20
CA ILE A 91 -16.85 -3.58 1.52
C ILE A 91 -16.07 -3.22 0.25
N GLU A 92 -16.22 -3.98 -0.84
CA GLU A 92 -15.61 -3.67 -2.12
C GLU A 92 -16.10 -2.30 -2.62
N GLY A 93 -17.42 -2.05 -2.62
CA GLY A 93 -17.98 -0.75 -3.00
C GLY A 93 -17.58 0.39 -2.08
N ILE A 94 -17.53 0.13 -0.77
CA ILE A 94 -17.11 1.14 0.22
C ILE A 94 -15.65 1.56 0.02
N THR A 95 -14.77 0.62 -0.31
CA THR A 95 -13.33 0.87 -0.42
C THR A 95 -12.84 1.16 -1.84
N MET A 96 -13.70 1.02 -2.84
CA MET A 96 -13.37 1.28 -4.24
C MET A 96 -12.66 2.63 -4.47
N PRO A 97 -13.11 3.76 -3.92
CA PRO A 97 -12.48 5.06 -4.16
C PRO A 97 -11.18 5.27 -3.38
N ILE A 98 -10.86 4.41 -2.43
CA ILE A 98 -9.71 4.54 -1.52
C ILE A 98 -8.73 3.36 -1.61
N THR A 99 -8.81 2.57 -2.68
CA THR A 99 -7.91 1.44 -2.95
C THR A 99 -7.42 1.49 -4.39
N LYS A 100 -6.30 0.85 -4.65
CA LYS A 100 -5.82 0.64 -6.02
C LYS A 100 -6.61 -0.45 -6.73
N HIS A 101 -7.05 -1.44 -5.99
CA HIS A 101 -7.84 -2.55 -6.49
C HIS A 101 -8.54 -3.28 -5.35
N ASN A 102 -9.68 -3.88 -5.66
CA ASN A 102 -10.42 -4.76 -4.77
C ASN A 102 -10.62 -6.12 -5.44
N PHE A 103 -10.54 -7.17 -4.64
CA PHE A 103 -10.84 -8.54 -5.05
C PHE A 103 -11.89 -9.12 -4.12
N THR A 104 -12.90 -9.78 -4.68
CA THR A 104 -13.77 -10.71 -3.96
C THR A 104 -13.48 -12.11 -4.47
N VAL A 105 -12.85 -12.94 -3.61
CA VAL A 105 -12.44 -14.30 -3.97
C VAL A 105 -13.66 -15.24 -3.90
N ARG A 106 -14.08 -15.79 -5.01
CA ARG A 106 -15.27 -16.67 -5.04
C ARG A 106 -14.96 -18.16 -5.04
N ARG A 107 -13.72 -18.53 -5.30
CA ARG A 107 -13.25 -19.92 -5.36
C ARG A 107 -11.89 -20.05 -4.70
N VAL A 108 -11.69 -21.13 -3.95
CA VAL A 108 -10.44 -21.35 -3.20
C VAL A 108 -9.23 -21.50 -4.12
N GLU A 109 -9.41 -22.02 -5.33
CA GLU A 109 -8.33 -22.16 -6.32
C GLU A 109 -7.74 -20.84 -6.77
N GLU A 110 -8.53 -19.75 -6.69
CA GLU A 110 -8.12 -18.39 -7.07
C GLU A 110 -7.37 -17.66 -5.94
N LEU A 111 -7.54 -18.11 -4.70
CA LEU A 111 -7.07 -17.39 -3.50
C LEU A 111 -5.56 -17.10 -3.55
N ALA A 112 -4.75 -18.09 -3.86
CA ALA A 112 -3.30 -17.93 -3.84
C ALA A 112 -2.79 -16.95 -4.91
N ASP A 113 -3.34 -16.99 -6.12
CA ASP A 113 -2.95 -16.08 -7.21
C ASP A 113 -3.53 -14.67 -6.99
N THR A 114 -4.71 -14.55 -6.40
CA THR A 114 -5.28 -13.27 -5.95
C THR A 114 -4.39 -12.62 -4.89
N MET A 115 -3.96 -13.36 -3.87
CA MET A 115 -3.04 -12.85 -2.85
C MET A 115 -1.74 -12.33 -3.48
N ARG A 116 -1.10 -13.10 -4.37
CA ARG A 116 0.12 -12.65 -5.07
C ARG A 116 -0.13 -11.36 -5.87
N SER A 117 -1.26 -11.30 -6.56
CA SER A 117 -1.65 -10.13 -7.35
C SER A 117 -1.88 -8.91 -6.45
N ALA A 118 -2.53 -9.08 -5.30
CA ALA A 118 -2.75 -8.00 -4.34
C ALA A 118 -1.43 -7.37 -3.86
N PHE A 119 -0.45 -8.19 -3.45
CA PHE A 119 0.86 -7.68 -3.04
C PHE A 119 1.60 -7.00 -4.19
N ARG A 120 1.55 -7.57 -5.39
CA ARG A 120 2.17 -6.97 -6.59
C ARG A 120 1.54 -5.62 -6.93
N ILE A 121 0.22 -5.51 -6.92
CA ILE A 121 -0.51 -4.26 -7.21
C ILE A 121 -0.20 -3.22 -6.14
N ALA A 122 -0.22 -3.59 -4.85
CA ALA A 122 0.08 -2.66 -3.77
C ALA A 122 1.46 -1.99 -3.91
N GLN A 123 2.45 -2.72 -4.41
CA GLN A 123 3.83 -2.24 -4.56
C GLN A 123 4.15 -1.63 -5.93
N SER A 124 3.34 -1.88 -6.96
CA SER A 124 3.64 -1.45 -8.34
C SER A 124 3.30 0.02 -8.59
N GLY A 125 4.11 0.72 -9.39
CA GLY A 125 3.88 2.12 -9.76
C GLY A 125 3.73 3.02 -8.53
N ARG A 126 2.70 3.90 -8.52
CA ARG A 126 2.31 4.60 -7.30
C ARG A 126 1.77 3.56 -6.32
N LYS A 127 2.45 3.38 -5.20
CA LYS A 127 2.06 2.42 -4.16
C LYS A 127 0.70 2.78 -3.55
N GLY A 128 0.04 1.80 -2.94
CA GLY A 128 -1.25 2.05 -2.29
C GLY A 128 -1.92 0.76 -1.82
N PRO A 129 -3.06 0.88 -1.12
CA PRO A 129 -3.78 -0.24 -0.56
C PRO A 129 -4.54 -1.06 -1.62
N VAL A 130 -4.65 -2.35 -1.34
CA VAL A 130 -5.49 -3.32 -2.06
C VAL A 130 -6.31 -4.08 -1.04
N LEU A 131 -7.59 -4.28 -1.33
CA LEU A 131 -8.47 -5.09 -0.50
C LEU A 131 -8.67 -6.47 -1.14
N VAL A 132 -8.66 -7.50 -0.30
CA VAL A 132 -9.01 -8.87 -0.68
C VAL A 132 -10.08 -9.38 0.27
N ASP A 133 -11.29 -9.49 -0.25
CA ASP A 133 -12.45 -9.94 0.48
C ASP A 133 -12.65 -11.45 0.27
N ILE A 134 -12.72 -12.22 1.37
CA ILE A 134 -12.69 -13.66 1.32
C ILE A 134 -13.92 -14.23 2.02
N PRO A 135 -14.89 -14.78 1.26
CA PRO A 135 -16.07 -15.44 1.81
C PRO A 135 -15.72 -16.62 2.72
N LYS A 136 -16.59 -16.85 3.71
CA LYS A 136 -16.39 -17.88 4.75
C LYS A 136 -16.24 -19.29 4.18
N ASP A 137 -17.02 -19.64 3.19
CA ASP A 137 -16.98 -20.94 2.51
C ASP A 137 -15.66 -21.13 1.73
N VAL A 138 -15.12 -20.08 1.14
CA VAL A 138 -13.80 -20.11 0.49
C VAL A 138 -12.68 -20.35 1.52
N THR A 139 -12.76 -19.74 2.71
CA THR A 139 -11.77 -19.99 3.77
C THR A 139 -11.85 -21.41 4.36
N ALA A 140 -12.98 -22.07 4.24
CA ALA A 140 -13.19 -23.45 4.70
C ALA A 140 -12.93 -24.51 3.63
N ALA A 141 -12.88 -24.10 2.37
CA ALA A 141 -12.67 -25.00 1.24
C ALA A 141 -11.22 -25.51 1.18
N VAL A 142 -11.05 -26.68 0.54
CA VAL A 142 -9.76 -27.32 0.34
C VAL A 142 -9.51 -27.47 -1.15
N CYS A 143 -8.30 -27.17 -1.60
CA CYS A 143 -7.88 -27.40 -2.98
C CYS A 143 -6.44 -27.92 -3.04
N GLU A 144 -6.06 -28.49 -4.17
CA GLU A 144 -4.66 -28.78 -4.46
C GLU A 144 -3.89 -27.49 -4.68
N PHE A 145 -2.74 -27.37 -4.02
CA PHE A 145 -1.90 -26.17 -4.08
C PHE A 145 -0.49 -26.49 -4.51
N THR A 146 -0.05 -25.88 -5.61
CA THR A 146 1.36 -25.91 -6.03
C THR A 146 2.01 -24.58 -5.70
N PRO A 147 3.06 -24.55 -4.83
CA PRO A 147 3.78 -23.34 -4.51
C PRO A 147 4.40 -22.70 -5.75
N LYS A 148 4.15 -21.41 -5.97
CA LYS A 148 4.77 -20.60 -7.02
C LYS A 148 5.59 -19.49 -6.38
N LYS A 149 6.75 -19.18 -6.95
CA LYS A 149 7.53 -17.99 -6.52
C LYS A 149 6.75 -16.72 -6.86
N PRO A 150 6.81 -15.69 -5.98
CA PRO A 150 6.25 -14.38 -6.32
C PRO A 150 6.88 -13.82 -7.59
N GLU A 151 6.07 -13.21 -8.45
CA GLU A 151 6.58 -12.48 -9.59
C GLU A 151 7.31 -11.21 -9.12
N PRO A 152 8.43 -10.83 -9.75
CA PRO A 152 9.12 -9.59 -9.41
C PRO A 152 8.24 -8.38 -9.73
N ILE A 153 8.34 -7.37 -8.88
CA ILE A 153 7.66 -6.09 -9.12
C ILE A 153 8.34 -5.43 -10.32
N ARG A 154 7.57 -5.10 -11.34
CA ARG A 154 8.08 -4.36 -12.49
C ARG A 154 8.42 -2.93 -12.07
N THR A 155 9.68 -2.56 -12.19
CA THR A 155 10.15 -1.19 -12.07
C THR A 155 10.38 -0.60 -13.45
N VAL A 156 10.00 0.67 -13.63
CA VAL A 156 10.33 1.39 -14.85
C VAL A 156 11.82 1.77 -14.78
N THR A 157 12.61 1.20 -15.66
CA THR A 157 14.07 1.44 -15.74
C THR A 157 14.47 2.23 -16.98
N THR A 158 13.52 2.51 -17.86
CA THR A 158 13.75 3.27 -19.10
C THR A 158 13.37 4.73 -18.92
N PHE A 159 14.21 5.62 -19.42
CA PHE A 159 13.95 7.05 -19.50
C PHE A 159 14.27 7.56 -20.91
N ASN A 160 13.63 8.65 -21.30
CA ASN A 160 13.92 9.32 -22.55
C ASN A 160 15.05 10.34 -22.33
N ALA A 161 16.24 10.06 -22.88
CA ALA A 161 17.41 10.90 -22.70
C ALA A 161 17.23 12.34 -23.26
N GLU A 162 16.47 12.49 -24.35
CA GLU A 162 16.18 13.82 -24.92
C GLU A 162 15.31 14.67 -24.00
N GLN A 163 14.30 14.02 -23.35
CA GLN A 163 13.45 14.70 -22.34
C GLN A 163 14.27 15.09 -21.11
N VAL A 164 15.19 14.25 -20.65
CA VAL A 164 16.10 14.59 -19.54
C VAL A 164 16.99 15.75 -19.90
N LYS A 165 17.58 15.74 -21.11
CA LYS A 165 18.38 16.86 -21.61
C LYS A 165 17.56 18.15 -21.69
N TRP A 166 16.37 18.10 -22.27
CA TRP A 166 15.48 19.24 -22.34
C TRP A 166 15.14 19.81 -20.97
N ALA A 167 14.85 18.96 -19.99
CA ALA A 167 14.60 19.40 -18.60
C ALA A 167 15.85 20.08 -17.98
N ALA A 168 17.04 19.53 -18.22
CA ALA A 168 18.29 20.12 -17.76
C ALA A 168 18.54 21.49 -18.42
N ASP A 169 18.30 21.61 -19.72
CA ASP A 169 18.42 22.89 -20.46
C ASP A 169 17.48 23.95 -19.91
N LEU A 170 16.23 23.59 -19.57
CA LEU A 170 15.26 24.50 -18.92
C LEU A 170 15.74 24.95 -17.54
N ILE A 171 16.25 24.04 -16.72
CA ILE A 171 16.79 24.37 -15.39
C ILE A 171 17.97 25.33 -15.52
N ASN A 172 18.90 25.05 -16.43
CA ASN A 172 20.10 25.87 -16.65
C ASN A 172 19.76 27.28 -17.19
N ALA A 173 18.67 27.42 -17.97
CA ALA A 173 18.24 28.71 -18.49
C ALA A 173 17.40 29.52 -17.50
N ALA A 174 16.95 28.93 -16.40
CA ALA A 174 16.05 29.58 -15.45
C ALA A 174 16.79 30.67 -14.65
N GLN A 175 16.19 31.84 -14.55
CA GLN A 175 16.71 33.00 -13.81
C GLN A 175 16.48 32.85 -12.29
N ARG A 176 15.41 32.19 -11.90
CA ARG A 176 14.98 32.05 -10.49
C ARG A 176 14.38 30.64 -10.27
N PRO A 177 15.18 29.58 -10.40
CA PRO A 177 14.69 28.24 -10.23
C PRO A 177 14.32 27.97 -8.78
N LEU A 178 13.27 27.17 -8.59
CA LEU A 178 12.84 26.64 -7.29
C LEU A 178 12.47 25.18 -7.47
N VAL A 179 12.95 24.34 -6.58
CA VAL A 179 12.53 22.93 -6.54
C VAL A 179 11.42 22.74 -5.51
N TYR A 180 10.27 22.25 -5.96
CA TYR A 180 9.18 21.79 -5.10
C TYR A 180 9.06 20.28 -5.18
N PHE A 181 9.27 19.57 -4.08
CA PHE A 181 9.30 18.12 -4.07
C PHE A 181 8.36 17.50 -3.04
N GLY A 182 7.91 16.29 -3.31
CA GLY A 182 6.95 15.56 -2.48
C GLY A 182 7.42 14.15 -2.13
N GLY A 183 6.51 13.33 -1.57
CA GLY A 183 6.78 11.98 -1.10
C GLY A 183 7.37 11.01 -2.13
N GLY A 184 7.27 11.30 -3.43
CA GLY A 184 7.86 10.47 -4.47
C GLY A 184 9.38 10.37 -4.41
N VAL A 185 10.08 11.33 -3.79
CA VAL A 185 11.56 11.33 -3.64
C VAL A 185 12.04 10.70 -2.34
N ARG A 186 11.16 10.08 -1.54
CA ARG A 186 11.52 9.49 -0.22
C ARG A 186 12.37 8.21 -0.30
N SER A 187 12.57 7.62 -1.47
CA SER A 187 13.39 6.43 -1.55
C SER A 187 14.86 6.77 -1.27
N ALA A 188 15.59 5.86 -0.62
CA ALA A 188 17.02 6.03 -0.37
C ALA A 188 17.81 6.30 -1.66
N ALA A 189 17.36 5.73 -2.78
CA ALA A 189 17.96 5.94 -4.09
C ALA A 189 17.70 7.33 -4.69
N SER A 190 16.68 8.06 -4.21
CA SER A 190 16.29 9.38 -4.76
C SER A 190 16.72 10.55 -3.89
N CYS A 191 16.85 10.34 -2.56
CA CYS A 191 17.17 11.43 -1.63
C CYS A 191 18.53 12.06 -1.92
N GLN A 192 19.58 11.25 -2.08
CA GLN A 192 20.92 11.79 -2.31
C GLN A 192 21.05 12.48 -3.67
N PRO A 193 20.60 11.89 -4.80
CA PRO A 193 20.60 12.59 -6.08
C PRO A 193 19.86 13.93 -6.08
N LEU A 194 18.74 14.04 -5.33
CA LEU A 194 18.06 15.32 -5.19
C LEU A 194 18.95 16.36 -4.46
N ARG A 195 19.55 15.98 -3.33
CA ARG A 195 20.47 16.87 -2.59
C ARG A 195 21.64 17.31 -3.45
N ASP A 196 22.25 16.37 -4.18
CA ASP A 196 23.37 16.66 -5.07
C ASP A 196 22.97 17.65 -6.18
N LEU A 197 21.75 17.50 -6.75
CA LEU A 197 21.22 18.45 -7.72
C LEU A 197 21.05 19.84 -7.12
N LEU A 198 20.44 19.96 -5.93
CA LEU A 198 20.18 21.24 -5.27
C LEU A 198 21.50 21.98 -4.99
N HIS A 199 22.49 21.28 -4.44
CA HIS A 199 23.79 21.88 -4.14
C HIS A 199 24.61 22.21 -5.40
N LYS A 200 24.58 21.32 -6.41
CA LYS A 200 25.31 21.54 -7.66
C LYS A 200 24.77 22.73 -8.43
N ALA A 201 23.48 22.94 -8.43
CA ALA A 201 22.83 24.02 -9.17
C ALA A 201 22.47 25.22 -8.30
N GLU A 202 22.77 25.19 -6.99
CA GLU A 202 22.45 26.23 -6.00
C GLU A 202 20.98 26.64 -6.03
N ILE A 203 20.07 25.63 -6.13
CA ILE A 203 18.64 25.86 -6.24
C ILE A 203 17.98 25.68 -4.88
N PRO A 204 17.27 26.69 -4.35
CA PRO A 204 16.48 26.56 -3.14
C PRO A 204 15.32 25.57 -3.35
N ALA A 205 14.94 24.87 -2.28
CA ALA A 205 13.93 23.83 -2.35
C ALA A 205 12.92 23.91 -1.20
N THR A 206 11.65 23.69 -1.53
CA THR A 206 10.53 23.53 -0.59
C THR A 206 9.87 22.17 -0.80
N TYR A 207 9.11 21.69 0.19
CA TYR A 207 8.62 20.32 0.19
C TYR A 207 7.20 20.19 0.76
N THR A 208 6.54 19.10 0.39
CA THR A 208 5.29 18.69 1.04
C THR A 208 5.58 17.93 2.33
N LEU A 209 4.60 17.86 3.25
CA LEU A 209 4.71 17.12 4.52
C LEU A 209 5.30 15.72 4.34
N MET A 210 4.89 14.99 3.27
CA MET A 210 5.35 13.63 3.01
C MET A 210 6.82 13.54 2.60
N ALA A 211 7.48 14.64 2.33
CA ALA A 211 8.90 14.71 1.99
C ALA A 211 9.76 15.36 3.10
N ALA A 212 9.18 15.64 4.25
CA ALA A 212 9.92 16.18 5.39
C ALA A 212 11.13 15.29 5.73
N GLY A 213 12.30 15.91 5.91
CA GLY A 213 13.55 15.21 6.21
C GLY A 213 14.33 14.70 4.99
N VAL A 214 13.79 14.77 3.78
CA VAL A 214 14.55 14.44 2.56
C VAL A 214 15.74 15.38 2.39
N VAL A 215 15.53 16.68 2.56
CA VAL A 215 16.59 17.67 2.68
C VAL A 215 16.68 18.06 4.16
N PRO A 216 17.84 17.97 4.82
CA PRO A 216 17.98 18.30 6.24
C PRO A 216 17.52 19.72 6.55
N TYR A 217 17.00 19.93 7.76
CA TYR A 217 16.50 21.25 8.19
C TYR A 217 17.59 22.34 8.17
N GLY A 218 18.83 21.99 8.51
CA GLY A 218 19.97 22.94 8.51
C GLY A 218 20.66 23.11 7.16
N ASP A 219 20.14 22.49 6.11
CA ASP A 219 20.70 22.60 4.76
C ASP A 219 20.37 23.98 4.17
N PRO A 220 21.36 24.74 3.64
CA PRO A 220 21.14 26.07 3.10
C PRO A 220 20.18 26.12 1.91
N MET A 221 20.00 25.00 1.20
CA MET A 221 19.04 24.92 0.10
C MET A 221 17.60 24.65 0.59
N ASN A 222 17.40 24.33 1.87
CA ASN A 222 16.08 24.05 2.44
C ASN A 222 15.41 25.33 2.93
N ILE A 223 14.41 25.81 2.22
CA ILE A 223 13.65 27.01 2.61
C ILE A 223 12.34 26.69 3.37
N GLY A 224 12.16 25.43 3.80
CA GLY A 224 11.00 25.00 4.57
C GLY A 224 9.84 24.45 3.73
N MET A 225 8.70 24.28 4.40
CA MET A 225 7.45 23.71 3.83
C MET A 225 6.44 24.83 3.54
#